data_2b0b569dff1332a16541628a2208a653
#
_entry.id   2b0b569dff1332a16541628a2208a653
#
_cell.length_a   1.000
_cell.length_b   1.000
_cell.length_c   1.000
_cell.angle_alpha   90.00
_cell.angle_beta   90.00
_cell.angle_gamma   90.00
#
_symmetry.space_group_name_H-M   'P 1'
#
loop_
_entity.id
_entity.type
_entity.pdbx_description
1 polymer ?
#
loop_
_entity_poly.entity_id
_entity_poly.type
_entity_poly.pdbx_seq_one_letter_code
_entity_poly.pdbx_strand_id
1 'polypeptide(L)'
;MLLAVGTKPRTVAFRVNTNVSRWKILNVPSISKPMAKILLAEDDSSMREYLQRALQRVGYEVAAVGCGTEAMPLLEADRYDLLLTDIVMPEMDGIELAQKASAIDPEIRVMFITGFAAVALQGGRTTPGAKLLSKPFHLKDLVAEVDRIFQTEDQHGRL
;
A
#
# COMPACT_ATOMS: atom_id res chain seq x y z
N MET A 1 -6.53 -12.50 44.53
CA MET A 1 -6.82 -11.10 44.83
C MET A 1 -5.62 -10.26 44.41
N LEU A 2 -5.59 -9.77 43.16
CA LEU A 2 -4.51 -8.89 42.63
C LEU A 2 -5.16 -7.68 42.02
N LEU A 3 -4.84 -6.54 42.62
CA LEU A 3 -5.36 -5.21 42.27
C LEU A 3 -4.76 -4.74 40.93
N ALA A 4 -5.62 -4.38 40.00
CA ALA A 4 -5.26 -3.68 38.78
C ALA A 4 -4.88 -2.24 39.13
N VAL A 5 -3.62 -1.87 38.88
CA VAL A 5 -3.16 -0.48 38.96
C VAL A 5 -3.43 0.20 37.62
N GLY A 6 -4.47 0.99 37.60
CA GLY A 6 -4.78 1.86 36.49
C GLY A 6 -3.80 3.03 36.41
N THR A 7 -2.97 3.07 35.39
CA THR A 7 -2.16 4.24 35.06
C THR A 7 -3.00 5.26 34.30
N LYS A 8 -3.41 6.33 34.97
CA LYS A 8 -4.00 7.52 34.35
C LYS A 8 -2.94 8.26 33.53
N PRO A 9 -3.27 8.77 32.34
CA PRO A 9 -2.35 9.61 31.60
C PRO A 9 -2.14 10.92 32.37
N ARG A 10 -0.86 11.25 32.54
CA ARG A 10 -0.46 12.54 33.15
C ARG A 10 -0.75 13.66 32.17
N THR A 11 -1.75 14.46 32.48
CA THR A 11 -1.97 15.74 31.81
C THR A 11 -0.91 16.71 32.28
N VAL A 12 0.04 17.04 31.42
CA VAL A 12 1.00 18.13 31.66
C VAL A 12 0.34 19.43 31.24
N ALA A 13 -0.17 20.18 32.20
CA ALA A 13 -0.67 21.52 31.96
C ALA A 13 0.48 22.50 31.82
N PHE A 14 0.78 22.93 30.61
CA PHE A 14 1.63 24.10 30.38
C PHE A 14 0.79 25.37 30.54
N ARG A 15 1.08 26.12 31.58
CA ARG A 15 0.50 27.45 31.81
C ARG A 15 1.25 28.45 30.95
N VAL A 16 0.73 28.76 29.77
CA VAL A 16 1.20 29.91 28.99
C VAL A 16 0.31 31.11 29.34
N ASN A 17 0.92 32.09 29.99
CA ASN A 17 0.32 33.36 30.28
C ASN A 17 0.17 34.13 28.97
N THR A 18 -1.04 34.49 28.59
CA THR A 18 -1.53 35.81 28.16
C THR A 18 -2.66 35.71 27.15
N ASN A 19 -3.75 36.32 27.51
CA ASN A 19 -4.67 37.19 26.73
C ASN A 19 -4.74 36.86 25.21
N VAL A 20 -5.28 35.70 24.83
CA VAL A 20 -5.87 35.50 23.51
C VAL A 20 -7.09 34.59 23.64
N SER A 21 -8.24 35.23 23.76
CA SER A 21 -9.56 34.61 23.62
C SER A 21 -9.77 34.20 22.17
N ARG A 22 -9.22 33.06 21.81
CA ARG A 22 -9.69 32.20 20.73
C ARG A 22 -8.83 30.95 20.68
N TRP A 23 -9.30 29.90 21.31
CA TRP A 23 -8.76 28.57 21.07
C TRP A 23 -9.03 28.22 19.61
N LYS A 24 -8.13 28.57 18.71
CA LYS A 24 -7.97 27.80 17.48
C LYS A 24 -7.53 26.43 17.95
N ILE A 25 -8.44 25.49 17.95
CA ILE A 25 -8.10 24.08 17.93
C ILE A 25 -7.20 23.94 16.70
N LEU A 26 -5.89 23.96 16.92
CA LEU A 26 -4.97 23.50 15.92
C LEU A 26 -5.40 22.05 15.69
N ASN A 27 -6.01 21.81 14.57
CA ASN A 27 -6.20 20.48 14.03
C ASN A 27 -4.78 19.94 13.86
N VAL A 28 -4.22 19.37 14.93
CA VAL A 28 -3.06 18.51 14.82
C VAL A 28 -3.57 17.38 13.93
N PRO A 29 -3.02 17.20 12.73
CA PRO A 29 -3.45 16.08 11.93
C PRO A 29 -3.28 14.88 12.83
N SER A 30 -4.39 14.22 13.14
CA SER A 30 -4.41 12.90 13.75
C SER A 30 -3.27 12.15 13.10
N ILE A 31 -2.39 11.51 13.90
CA ILE A 31 -1.41 10.59 13.36
C ILE A 31 -2.26 9.55 12.66
N SER A 32 -2.58 9.83 11.39
CA SER A 32 -3.44 8.99 10.59
C SER A 32 -2.72 7.65 10.50
N LYS A 33 -3.42 6.58 10.87
CA LYS A 33 -3.09 5.21 10.52
C LYS A 33 -2.40 5.28 9.16
N PRO A 34 -1.21 4.68 8.97
CA PRO A 34 -0.56 4.71 7.67
C PRO A 34 -1.59 4.32 6.62
N MET A 35 -1.67 5.12 5.56
CA MET A 35 -2.50 4.78 4.42
C MET A 35 -2.00 3.41 3.96
N ALA A 36 -2.87 2.55 3.58
CA ALA A 36 -2.68 1.18 3.13
C ALA A 36 -1.22 0.67 2.93
N LYS A 37 -1.03 -0.62 3.12
CA LYS A 37 0.26 -1.30 3.02
C LYS A 37 0.43 -1.95 1.66
N ILE A 38 1.49 -1.60 0.95
CA ILE A 38 1.78 -2.03 -0.42
C ILE A 38 3.02 -2.94 -0.43
N LEU A 39 2.92 -4.08 -1.09
CA LEU A 39 4.07 -4.89 -1.48
C LEU A 39 4.40 -4.62 -2.95
N LEU A 40 5.58 -4.10 -3.20
CA LEU A 40 6.11 -3.79 -4.52
C LEU A 40 7.13 -4.87 -4.94
N ALA A 41 6.87 -5.54 -6.06
CA ALA A 41 7.80 -6.48 -6.67
C ALA A 41 8.23 -5.96 -8.06
N GLU A 42 9.50 -5.59 -8.19
CA GLU A 42 10.09 -5.02 -9.40
C GLU A 42 11.58 -5.39 -9.44
N ASP A 43 12.03 -6.04 -10.50
CA ASP A 43 13.39 -6.53 -10.63
C ASP A 43 14.41 -5.44 -10.96
N ASP A 44 14.02 -4.39 -11.68
CA ASP A 44 14.86 -3.21 -11.88
C ASP A 44 14.99 -2.42 -10.57
N SER A 45 16.21 -2.39 -10.03
CA SER A 45 16.47 -1.73 -8.74
C SER A 45 16.20 -0.22 -8.76
N SER A 46 16.52 0.45 -9.87
CA SER A 46 16.30 1.89 -10.02
C SER A 46 14.82 2.22 -10.09
N MET A 47 14.05 1.44 -10.86
CA MET A 47 12.60 1.57 -10.95
C MET A 47 11.96 1.25 -9.60
N ARG A 48 12.38 0.18 -8.95
CA ARG A 48 11.88 -0.24 -7.62
C ARG A 48 12.05 0.88 -6.58
N GLU A 49 13.24 1.44 -6.46
CA GLU A 49 13.49 2.57 -5.55
C GLU A 49 12.67 3.81 -5.90
N TYR A 50 12.56 4.12 -7.18
CA TYR A 50 11.80 5.26 -7.67
C TYR A 50 10.32 5.15 -7.31
N LEU A 51 9.71 4.00 -7.56
CA LEU A 51 8.31 3.72 -7.24
C LEU A 51 8.07 3.70 -5.73
N GLN A 52 8.96 3.02 -4.98
CA GLN A 52 8.87 2.95 -3.53
C GLN A 52 8.86 4.35 -2.89
N ARG A 53 9.82 5.19 -3.25
CA ARG A 53 9.92 6.56 -2.73
C ARG A 53 8.69 7.40 -3.06
N ALA A 54 8.17 7.24 -4.26
CA ALA A 54 7.00 7.99 -4.70
C ALA A 54 5.75 7.65 -3.90
N LEU A 55 5.49 6.35 -3.70
CA LEU A 55 4.34 5.88 -2.92
C LEU A 55 4.48 6.24 -1.43
N GLN A 56 5.69 6.13 -0.87
CA GLN A 56 5.96 6.55 0.51
C GLN A 56 5.73 8.05 0.73
N ARG A 57 6.07 8.90 -0.24
CA ARG A 57 5.85 10.36 -0.16
C ARG A 57 4.38 10.75 -0.05
N VAL A 58 3.49 9.96 -0.61
CA VAL A 58 2.03 10.19 -0.51
C VAL A 58 1.39 9.48 0.68
N GLY A 59 2.20 8.79 1.52
CA GLY A 59 1.79 8.26 2.82
C GLY A 59 1.58 6.75 2.88
N TYR A 60 1.79 6.00 1.79
CA TYR A 60 1.69 4.53 1.81
C TYR A 60 2.87 3.90 2.55
N GLU A 61 2.61 2.81 3.27
CA GLU A 61 3.65 1.92 3.77
C GLU A 61 4.05 0.96 2.64
N VAL A 62 5.33 0.94 2.25
CA VAL A 62 5.78 0.17 1.10
C VAL A 62 6.94 -0.73 1.48
N ALA A 63 6.74 -2.05 1.36
CA ALA A 63 7.80 -3.04 1.30
C ALA A 63 8.13 -3.32 -0.17
N ALA A 64 9.41 -3.35 -0.52
CA ALA A 64 9.85 -3.54 -1.90
C ALA A 64 10.84 -4.69 -2.02
N VAL A 65 10.64 -5.56 -3.01
CA VAL A 65 11.44 -6.74 -3.29
C VAL A 65 11.82 -6.81 -4.77
N GLY A 66 12.89 -7.54 -5.08
CA GLY A 66 13.45 -7.66 -6.44
C GLY A 66 12.84 -8.80 -7.26
N CYS A 67 12.14 -9.73 -6.65
CA CYS A 67 11.54 -10.87 -7.36
C CYS A 67 10.35 -11.47 -6.58
N GLY A 68 9.60 -12.35 -7.26
CA GLY A 68 8.43 -12.99 -6.64
C GLY A 68 8.79 -13.94 -5.49
N THR A 69 9.95 -14.59 -5.55
CA THR A 69 10.42 -15.49 -4.49
C THR A 69 10.73 -14.76 -3.19
N GLU A 70 11.23 -13.53 -3.27
CA GLU A 70 11.43 -12.66 -2.10
C GLU A 70 10.10 -12.13 -1.53
N ALA A 71 9.08 -11.98 -2.37
CA ALA A 71 7.76 -11.51 -1.95
C ALA A 71 7.01 -12.55 -1.10
N MET A 72 7.18 -13.83 -1.37
CA MET A 72 6.42 -14.90 -0.71
C MET A 72 6.55 -14.91 0.81
N PRO A 73 7.75 -14.87 1.42
CA PRO A 73 7.88 -14.82 2.87
C PRO A 73 7.20 -13.60 3.51
N LEU A 74 7.18 -12.47 2.81
CA LEU A 74 6.52 -11.25 3.29
C LEU A 74 5.00 -11.39 3.29
N LEU A 75 4.44 -11.99 2.23
CA LEU A 75 3.01 -12.28 2.12
C LEU A 75 2.52 -13.28 3.17
N GLU A 76 3.36 -14.24 3.55
CA GLU A 76 3.05 -15.21 4.58
C GLU A 76 3.16 -14.63 6.01
N ALA A 77 4.07 -13.67 6.21
CA ALA A 77 4.36 -13.09 7.52
C ALA A 77 3.44 -11.92 7.88
N ASP A 78 2.92 -11.19 6.90
CA ASP A 78 2.18 -9.96 7.13
C ASP A 78 1.06 -9.75 6.08
N ARG A 79 0.11 -8.89 6.39
CA ARG A 79 -0.97 -8.52 5.46
C ARG A 79 -0.60 -7.30 4.67
N TYR A 80 -0.90 -7.36 3.37
CA TYR A 80 -0.77 -6.25 2.44
C TYR A 80 -2.11 -5.93 1.81
N ASP A 81 -2.40 -4.66 1.63
CA ASP A 81 -3.65 -4.20 1.01
C ASP A 81 -3.56 -4.21 -0.51
N LEU A 82 -2.34 -4.08 -1.06
CA LEU A 82 -2.07 -4.06 -2.49
C LEU A 82 -0.75 -4.78 -2.81
N LEU A 83 -0.79 -5.69 -3.77
CA LEU A 83 0.38 -6.18 -4.48
C LEU A 83 0.53 -5.37 -5.78
N LEU A 84 1.64 -4.64 -5.89
CA LEU A 84 2.06 -3.90 -7.07
C LEU A 84 3.26 -4.63 -7.69
N THR A 85 3.11 -5.23 -8.86
CA THR A 85 4.16 -6.10 -9.41
C THR A 85 4.36 -5.91 -10.91
N ASP A 86 5.61 -5.99 -11.36
CA ASP A 86 5.88 -6.26 -12.77
C ASP A 86 5.42 -7.68 -13.12
N ILE A 87 5.09 -7.91 -14.37
CA ILE A 87 4.75 -9.25 -14.88
C ILE A 87 6.02 -10.04 -15.17
N VAL A 88 6.96 -9.43 -15.90
CA VAL A 88 8.19 -10.10 -16.31
C VAL A 88 9.26 -9.92 -15.26
N MET A 89 9.48 -10.96 -14.47
CA MET A 89 10.54 -11.03 -13.46
C MET A 89 11.22 -12.40 -13.52
N PRO A 90 12.50 -12.50 -13.08
CA PRO A 90 13.18 -13.78 -13.00
C PRO A 90 12.52 -14.69 -11.95
N GLU A 91 12.67 -16.00 -12.12
CA GLU A 91 12.24 -17.09 -11.24
C GLU A 91 10.72 -17.25 -11.15
N MET A 92 10.00 -16.25 -10.64
CA MET A 92 8.56 -16.23 -10.52
C MET A 92 8.02 -14.98 -11.18
N ASP A 93 7.18 -15.13 -12.19
CA ASP A 93 6.53 -13.99 -12.86
C ASP A 93 5.45 -13.34 -11.97
N GLY A 94 5.09 -12.10 -12.32
CA GLY A 94 4.13 -11.34 -11.51
C GLY A 94 2.71 -11.92 -11.52
N ILE A 95 2.34 -12.70 -12.53
CA ILE A 95 1.03 -13.36 -12.62
C ILE A 95 0.97 -14.52 -11.63
N GLU A 96 2.02 -15.35 -11.61
CA GLU A 96 2.14 -16.43 -10.63
C GLU A 96 2.17 -15.89 -9.20
N LEU A 97 2.94 -14.82 -8.98
CA LEU A 97 3.00 -14.15 -7.68
C LEU A 97 1.61 -13.66 -7.25
N ALA A 98 0.86 -13.02 -8.14
CA ALA A 98 -0.49 -12.51 -7.85
C ALA A 98 -1.47 -13.65 -7.51
N GLN A 99 -1.39 -14.78 -8.22
CA GLN A 99 -2.21 -15.96 -7.92
C GLN A 99 -1.92 -16.52 -6.53
N LYS A 100 -0.64 -16.63 -6.17
CA LYS A 100 -0.22 -17.08 -4.83
C LYS A 100 -0.61 -16.10 -3.73
N ALA A 101 -0.45 -14.80 -3.97
CA ALA A 101 -0.86 -13.76 -3.04
C ALA A 101 -2.38 -13.82 -2.76
N SER A 102 -3.20 -13.95 -3.80
CA SER A 102 -4.65 -14.08 -3.69
C SER A 102 -5.09 -15.39 -3.01
N ALA A 103 -4.30 -16.45 -3.10
CA ALA A 103 -4.56 -17.70 -2.39
C ALA A 103 -4.26 -17.56 -0.88
N ILE A 104 -3.26 -16.76 -0.50
CA ILE A 104 -2.91 -16.46 0.89
C ILE A 104 -3.92 -15.48 1.50
N ASP A 105 -4.20 -14.39 0.80
CA ASP A 105 -5.17 -13.37 1.21
C ASP A 105 -6.12 -13.03 0.04
N PRO A 106 -7.37 -13.53 0.05
CA PRO A 106 -8.34 -13.23 -1.00
C PRO A 106 -8.73 -11.74 -1.10
N GLU A 107 -8.48 -10.95 -0.06
CA GLU A 107 -8.79 -9.53 -0.02
C GLU A 107 -7.68 -8.66 -0.60
N ILE A 108 -6.49 -9.23 -0.88
CA ILE A 108 -5.39 -8.47 -1.47
C ILE A 108 -5.75 -7.99 -2.87
N ARG A 109 -5.57 -6.72 -3.11
CA ARG A 109 -5.74 -6.15 -4.45
C ARG A 109 -4.48 -6.36 -5.25
N VAL A 110 -4.61 -6.43 -6.56
CA VAL A 110 -3.48 -6.62 -7.46
C VAL A 110 -3.46 -5.55 -8.53
N MET A 111 -2.28 -4.97 -8.74
CA MET A 111 -2.00 -4.08 -9.85
C MET A 111 -0.70 -4.50 -10.53
N PHE A 112 -0.79 -4.71 -11.84
CA PHE A 112 0.37 -5.00 -12.67
C PHE A 112 0.94 -3.73 -13.28
N ILE A 113 2.27 -3.62 -13.27
CA ILE A 113 3.02 -2.61 -14.03
C ILE A 113 3.88 -3.36 -15.03
N THR A 114 3.69 -3.16 -16.31
CA THR A 114 4.44 -3.94 -17.30
C THR A 114 4.59 -3.23 -18.64
N GLY A 115 5.75 -3.46 -19.30
CA GLY A 115 5.94 -3.13 -20.72
C GLY A 115 5.25 -4.12 -21.68
N PHE A 116 4.74 -5.24 -21.17
CA PHE A 116 4.15 -6.34 -21.94
C PHE A 116 2.65 -6.50 -21.67
N ALA A 117 1.91 -5.41 -21.71
CA ALA A 117 0.47 -5.41 -21.42
C ALA A 117 -0.33 -6.42 -22.27
N ALA A 118 0.09 -6.65 -23.53
CA ALA A 118 -0.56 -7.62 -24.40
C ALA A 118 -0.45 -9.06 -23.90
N VAL A 119 0.64 -9.41 -23.22
CA VAL A 119 0.86 -10.76 -22.66
C VAL A 119 -0.07 -11.01 -21.47
N ALA A 120 -0.31 -10.00 -20.65
CA ALA A 120 -1.22 -10.07 -19.52
C ALA A 120 -2.67 -10.33 -19.95
N LEU A 121 -3.07 -9.76 -21.09
CA LEU A 121 -4.45 -9.82 -21.59
C LEU A 121 -4.74 -11.09 -22.40
N GLN A 122 -3.72 -11.70 -23.03
CA GLN A 122 -3.90 -12.86 -23.92
C GLN A 122 -4.04 -14.20 -23.21
N GLY A 123 -3.64 -14.31 -21.96
CA GLY A 123 -3.52 -15.61 -21.28
C GLY A 123 -4.73 -16.04 -20.45
N GLY A 124 -5.74 -15.22 -20.21
CA GLY A 124 -6.82 -15.51 -19.24
C GLY A 124 -6.31 -15.84 -17.82
N ARG A 125 -5.03 -15.60 -17.56
CA ARG A 125 -4.31 -15.98 -16.32
C ARG A 125 -4.29 -14.87 -15.28
N THR A 126 -4.88 -13.71 -15.59
CA THR A 126 -4.89 -12.57 -14.66
C THR A 126 -5.86 -12.80 -13.53
N THR A 127 -5.48 -12.36 -12.36
CA THR A 127 -6.34 -12.35 -11.16
C THR A 127 -7.58 -11.50 -11.42
N PRO A 128 -8.79 -12.01 -11.16
CA PRO A 128 -10.02 -11.24 -11.32
C PRO A 128 -9.95 -9.91 -10.57
N GLY A 129 -10.30 -8.81 -11.23
CA GLY A 129 -10.27 -7.47 -10.64
C GLY A 129 -8.91 -6.79 -10.61
N ALA A 130 -7.84 -7.45 -11.06
CA ALA A 130 -6.51 -6.83 -11.15
C ALA A 130 -6.51 -5.63 -12.10
N LYS A 131 -5.78 -4.59 -11.72
CA LYS A 131 -5.54 -3.41 -12.55
C LYS A 131 -4.23 -3.57 -13.34
N LEU A 132 -4.13 -2.85 -14.44
CA LEU A 132 -2.94 -2.88 -15.31
C LEU A 132 -2.51 -1.46 -15.65
N LEU A 133 -1.24 -1.15 -15.44
CA LEU A 133 -0.59 0.07 -15.89
C LEU A 133 0.55 -0.28 -16.85
N SER A 134 0.49 0.22 -18.07
CA SER A 134 1.50 -0.05 -19.09
C SER A 134 2.68 0.89 -18.98
N LYS A 135 3.91 0.35 -19.06
CA LYS A 135 5.13 1.13 -19.23
C LYS A 135 5.24 1.61 -20.70
N PRO A 136 5.70 2.83 -20.96
CA PRO A 136 6.08 3.88 -20.03
C PRO A 136 4.85 4.61 -19.45
N PHE A 137 4.93 5.06 -18.20
CA PHE A 137 3.88 5.83 -17.51
C PHE A 137 4.51 7.01 -16.74
N HIS A 138 3.69 8.00 -16.41
CA HIS A 138 4.09 9.05 -15.49
C HIS A 138 3.81 8.64 -14.05
N LEU A 139 4.68 9.05 -13.13
CA LEU A 139 4.52 8.73 -11.71
C LEU A 139 3.17 9.17 -11.13
N LYS A 140 2.68 10.33 -11.57
CA LYS A 140 1.35 10.84 -11.19
C LYS A 140 0.21 9.88 -11.57
N ASP A 141 0.36 9.18 -12.70
CA ASP A 141 -0.66 8.25 -13.19
C ASP A 141 -0.66 6.99 -12.32
N LEU A 142 0.52 6.50 -11.93
CA LEU A 142 0.65 5.40 -10.98
C LEU A 142 -0.01 5.74 -9.64
N VAL A 143 0.34 6.89 -9.05
CA VAL A 143 -0.22 7.33 -7.76
C VAL A 143 -1.73 7.47 -7.86
N ALA A 144 -2.25 8.07 -8.94
CA ALA A 144 -3.68 8.22 -9.16
C ALA A 144 -4.42 6.88 -9.28
N GLU A 145 -3.81 5.88 -9.96
CA GLU A 145 -4.41 4.54 -10.04
C GLU A 145 -4.39 3.81 -8.70
N VAL A 146 -3.30 3.92 -7.93
CA VAL A 146 -3.22 3.35 -6.58
C VAL A 146 -4.26 4.00 -5.67
N ASP A 147 -4.38 5.33 -5.69
CA ASP A 147 -5.41 6.05 -4.91
C ASP A 147 -6.82 5.60 -5.29
N ARG A 148 -7.11 5.40 -6.58
CA ARG A 148 -8.41 4.89 -7.05
C ARG A 148 -8.73 3.49 -6.51
N ILE A 149 -7.73 2.61 -6.44
CA ILE A 149 -7.91 1.26 -5.89
C ILE A 149 -8.42 1.33 -4.45
N PHE A 150 -7.91 2.29 -3.66
CA PHE A 150 -8.32 2.45 -2.26
C PHE A 150 -9.58 3.28 -2.05
N GLN A 151 -9.91 4.22 -2.94
CA GLN A 151 -11.11 5.06 -2.84
C GLN A 151 -12.41 4.31 -3.17
N THR A 152 -12.34 3.23 -3.93
CA THR A 152 -13.52 2.47 -4.36
C THR A 152 -14.24 1.79 -3.17
N GLU A 153 -13.59 1.63 -2.02
CA GLU A 153 -14.18 1.00 -0.82
C GLU A 153 -15.02 1.95 0.04
N ASP A 154 -14.68 3.23 0.08
CA ASP A 154 -15.44 4.20 0.89
C ASP A 154 -16.89 4.37 0.42
N GLN A 155 -17.22 3.96 -0.80
CA GLN A 155 -18.57 4.05 -1.35
C GLN A 155 -19.43 2.81 -1.10
N HIS A 156 -18.85 1.67 -0.75
CA HIS A 156 -19.60 0.44 -0.44
C HIS A 156 -19.85 0.21 1.06
N GLY A 157 -19.22 1.01 1.91
CA GLY A 157 -19.38 0.93 3.38
C GLY A 157 -20.47 1.83 3.98
N ARG A 158 -21.23 2.54 3.14
CA ARG A 158 -22.36 3.39 3.58
C ARG A 158 -23.67 2.87 3.02
N LEU A 159 -24.13 1.81 3.62
CA LEU A 159 -25.56 1.44 3.62
C LEU A 159 -26.00 1.20 5.06
#